data_c40d607305e0c705c4378d74b87d2192
#
_entry.id   c40d607305e0c705c4378d74b87d2192
#
_cell.length_a   1.000
_cell.length_b   1.000
_cell.length_c   1.000
_cell.angle_alpha   90.00
_cell.angle_beta   90.00
_cell.angle_gamma   90.00
#
_symmetry.space_group_name_H-M   'P 1'
#
loop_
_entity.id
_entity.type
_entity.pdbx_description
1 polymer ?
#
loop_
_entity_poly.entity_id
_entity_poly.type
_entity_poly.pdbx_seq_one_letter_code
_entity_poly.pdbx_strand_id
1 'polypeptide(L)'
;MYFADSDDMAPNLKVWLTLAVFVTVGAVACGGGSSGGEAESAAGDAATAAPRVFFVGPIDETDHPTEIPLQLTFGVENFQISAVPDEVVSPREGPGHYHLGVNTECLPAGEIIPAADPWIHFGDGSDGMEMQLEGGEYRFSVQIGDDEHRTIEGLCDTIVIRMEDGI
;
A
#
# COMPACT_ATOMS: atom_id res chain seq x y z
N MET A 1 -47.10 -6.27 -19.55
CA MET A 1 -47.16 -6.40 -21.00
C MET A 1 -46.27 -5.32 -21.57
N TYR A 2 -45.00 -5.65 -21.85
CA TYR A 2 -44.20 -5.26 -22.98
C TYR A 2 -42.81 -5.88 -22.80
N PHE A 3 -42.50 -6.77 -23.69
CA PHE A 3 -41.20 -7.37 -23.96
C PHE A 3 -40.34 -6.35 -24.70
N ALA A 4 -39.05 -6.30 -24.38
CA ALA A 4 -38.04 -5.87 -25.34
C ALA A 4 -36.77 -6.66 -25.08
N ASP A 5 -36.57 -7.59 -25.93
CA ASP A 5 -35.40 -8.23 -26.48
C ASP A 5 -34.33 -7.21 -26.91
N SER A 6 -33.06 -7.52 -26.72
CA SER A 6 -32.00 -7.04 -27.60
C SER A 6 -30.70 -7.78 -27.36
N ASP A 7 -30.50 -8.78 -28.13
CA ASP A 7 -29.32 -9.18 -28.90
C ASP A 7 -28.01 -8.40 -28.69
N ASP A 8 -26.99 -9.13 -28.23
CA ASP A 8 -25.88 -9.65 -29.02
C ASP A 8 -25.08 -8.61 -29.84
N MET A 9 -23.86 -8.36 -29.43
CA MET A 9 -22.77 -8.00 -30.33
C MET A 9 -21.38 -8.23 -29.73
N ALA A 10 -20.81 -9.41 -29.98
CA ALA A 10 -19.40 -9.67 -29.79
C ALA A 10 -18.61 -9.18 -31.01
N PRO A 11 -17.49 -8.43 -30.85
CA PRO A 11 -16.59 -8.17 -31.95
C PRO A 11 -15.49 -9.24 -32.08
N ASN A 12 -15.43 -9.80 -33.28
CA ASN A 12 -14.42 -10.72 -33.78
C ASN A 12 -12.98 -10.19 -33.61
N LEU A 13 -12.15 -10.91 -32.86
CA LEU A 13 -10.73 -10.70 -32.80
C LEU A 13 -10.03 -11.46 -33.94
N LYS A 14 -9.66 -10.76 -35.02
CA LYS A 14 -8.81 -11.29 -36.11
C LYS A 14 -7.37 -11.27 -35.66
N VAL A 15 -6.83 -12.46 -35.37
CA VAL A 15 -5.40 -12.69 -35.16
C VAL A 15 -4.71 -12.68 -36.53
N TRP A 16 -3.78 -11.75 -36.73
CA TRP A 16 -2.83 -11.77 -37.86
C TRP A 16 -1.50 -12.34 -37.38
N LEU A 17 -1.21 -13.54 -37.87
CA LEU A 17 0.06 -14.22 -37.66
C LEU A 17 0.97 -13.83 -38.83
N THR A 18 1.96 -12.95 -38.61
CA THR A 18 3.03 -12.66 -39.59
C THR A 18 4.28 -13.43 -39.23
N LEU A 19 4.58 -14.42 -40.03
CA LEU A 19 5.81 -15.20 -39.99
C LEU A 19 6.91 -14.43 -40.72
N ALA A 20 7.93 -13.93 -40.01
CA ALA A 20 9.12 -13.38 -40.60
C ALA A 20 10.27 -14.38 -40.50
N VAL A 21 10.66 -14.94 -41.63
CA VAL A 21 11.83 -15.78 -41.76
C VAL A 21 13.05 -14.86 -42.06
N PHE A 22 14.02 -14.84 -41.16
CA PHE A 22 15.33 -14.24 -41.43
C PHE A 22 16.36 -15.33 -41.67
N VAL A 23 16.85 -15.35 -42.88
CA VAL A 23 18.02 -16.13 -43.30
C VAL A 23 19.25 -15.29 -43.03
N THR A 24 20.16 -15.74 -42.17
CA THR A 24 21.47 -15.14 -41.98
C THR A 24 22.55 -15.97 -42.65
N VAL A 25 23.19 -15.38 -43.61
CA VAL A 25 24.39 -15.90 -44.30
C VAL A 25 25.60 -15.57 -43.43
N GLY A 26 26.40 -16.56 -43.12
CA GLY A 26 27.61 -16.45 -42.36
C GLY A 26 28.77 -15.80 -43.16
N ALA A 27 29.62 -15.05 -42.48
CA ALA A 27 30.96 -14.74 -42.86
C ALA A 27 31.92 -14.95 -41.70
N VAL A 28 32.83 -15.88 -41.86
CA VAL A 28 33.96 -16.14 -40.96
C VAL A 28 35.08 -15.17 -41.31
N ALA A 29 35.58 -14.40 -40.35
CA ALA A 29 36.89 -13.74 -40.44
C ALA A 29 37.61 -13.89 -39.09
N CYS A 30 38.74 -14.61 -39.14
CA CYS A 30 39.71 -14.67 -38.06
C CYS A 30 40.53 -13.35 -38.01
N GLY A 31 40.81 -12.85 -36.80
CA GLY A 31 41.77 -11.77 -36.60
C GLY A 31 41.90 -11.43 -35.10
N GLY A 32 43.09 -11.74 -34.55
CA GLY A 32 43.46 -11.80 -33.16
C GLY A 32 43.49 -10.51 -32.38
N GLY A 33 43.41 -10.70 -31.07
CA GLY A 33 44.15 -10.02 -29.99
C GLY A 33 43.66 -8.65 -29.57
N SER A 34 43.05 -8.56 -28.40
CA SER A 34 43.56 -7.75 -27.29
C SER A 34 42.55 -7.78 -26.14
N SER A 35 43.08 -8.12 -24.97
CA SER A 35 42.40 -8.07 -23.70
C SER A 35 41.95 -6.65 -23.35
N GLY A 36 40.66 -6.42 -23.34
CA GLY A 36 40.00 -5.29 -22.72
C GLY A 36 38.81 -5.84 -21.98
N GLY A 37 38.93 -5.94 -20.65
CA GLY A 37 37.81 -6.30 -19.81
C GLY A 37 36.77 -5.18 -19.85
N GLU A 38 35.72 -5.39 -20.63
CA GLU A 38 34.48 -4.62 -20.47
C GLU A 38 33.81 -5.16 -19.23
N ALA A 39 33.91 -4.33 -18.16
CA ALA A 39 33.03 -4.48 -17.04
C ALA A 39 31.60 -4.22 -17.53
N GLU A 40 30.90 -5.30 -17.81
CA GLU A 40 29.46 -5.29 -17.99
C GLU A 40 28.87 -4.81 -16.67
N SER A 41 28.57 -3.51 -16.63
CA SER A 41 27.80 -2.89 -15.56
C SER A 41 26.41 -3.53 -15.67
N ALA A 42 26.22 -4.60 -14.92
CA ALA A 42 24.90 -5.05 -14.55
C ALA A 42 24.27 -3.92 -13.72
N ALA A 43 23.64 -2.97 -14.40
CA ALA A 43 22.61 -2.13 -13.80
C ALA A 43 21.50 -3.10 -13.45
N GLY A 44 21.61 -3.71 -12.27
CA GLY A 44 20.52 -4.40 -11.64
C GLY A 44 19.41 -3.37 -11.53
N ASP A 45 18.33 -3.62 -12.23
CA ASP A 45 17.05 -2.95 -12.02
C ASP A 45 16.72 -3.19 -10.54
N ALA A 46 17.04 -2.19 -9.69
CA ALA A 46 16.62 -2.20 -8.29
C ALA A 46 15.11 -2.00 -8.34
N ALA A 47 14.37 -3.10 -8.42
CA ALA A 47 12.93 -3.09 -8.26
C ALA A 47 12.65 -2.28 -6.99
N THR A 48 12.08 -1.10 -7.15
CA THR A 48 11.71 -0.24 -6.02
C THR A 48 10.76 -1.07 -5.18
N ALA A 49 11.14 -1.37 -3.93
CA ALA A 49 10.32 -2.20 -3.06
C ALA A 49 8.93 -1.54 -2.92
N ALA A 50 7.88 -2.35 -2.90
CA ALA A 50 6.51 -1.85 -2.78
C ALA A 50 6.35 -1.01 -1.51
N PRO A 51 5.52 0.04 -1.54
CA PRO A 51 5.22 0.82 -0.36
C PRO A 51 4.47 -0.04 0.66
N ARG A 52 4.71 0.20 1.95
CA ARG A 52 3.98 -0.47 3.04
C ARG A 52 3.81 0.45 4.24
N VAL A 53 2.76 0.22 5.00
CA VAL A 53 2.50 0.79 6.32
C VAL A 53 2.56 -0.34 7.35
N PHE A 54 2.93 -0.03 8.60
CA PHE A 54 3.02 -1.04 9.66
C PHE A 54 2.95 -0.40 11.04
N PHE A 55 2.60 -1.20 12.06
CA PHE A 55 2.78 -0.82 13.46
C PHE A 55 4.25 -0.95 13.86
N VAL A 56 4.83 0.13 14.41
CA VAL A 56 6.11 0.11 15.09
C VAL A 56 5.93 -0.42 16.52
N GLY A 57 4.82 -0.10 17.12
CA GLY A 57 4.34 -0.61 18.39
C GLY A 57 2.84 -0.32 18.57
N PRO A 58 2.17 -1.15 19.38
CA PRO A 58 2.62 -2.40 20.01
C PRO A 58 2.88 -3.53 18.99
N ILE A 59 3.49 -4.61 19.47
CA ILE A 59 3.70 -5.83 18.66
C ILE A 59 2.38 -6.62 18.65
N ASP A 60 2.08 -7.21 17.50
CA ASP A 60 0.91 -8.08 17.33
C ASP A 60 0.88 -9.24 18.34
N GLU A 61 -0.32 -9.63 18.75
CA GLU A 61 -0.58 -10.72 19.70
C GLU A 61 0.09 -10.55 21.08
N THR A 62 0.27 -9.29 21.56
CA THR A 62 0.85 -9.00 22.88
C THR A 62 -0.19 -8.56 23.92
N ASP A 63 0.16 -8.82 25.20
CA ASP A 63 -0.64 -8.42 26.36
C ASP A 63 -0.06 -7.11 26.94
N HIS A 64 -0.95 -6.20 27.35
CA HIS A 64 -0.61 -4.89 27.88
C HIS A 64 -1.43 -4.59 29.13
N PRO A 65 -0.84 -3.89 30.14
CA PRO A 65 -1.57 -3.54 31.35
C PRO A 65 -2.57 -2.40 31.10
N THR A 66 -3.75 -2.51 31.72
CA THR A 66 -4.78 -1.45 31.65
C THR A 66 -4.43 -0.19 32.42
N GLU A 67 -3.49 -0.27 33.38
CA GLU A 67 -3.09 0.84 34.25
C GLU A 67 -2.24 1.90 33.53
N ILE A 68 -1.69 1.58 32.38
CA ILE A 68 -0.87 2.48 31.57
C ILE A 68 -1.52 2.71 30.19
N PRO A 69 -1.54 3.96 29.68
CA PRO A 69 -2.01 4.20 28.32
C PRO A 69 -1.19 3.38 27.30
N LEU A 70 -1.89 2.73 26.38
CA LEU A 70 -1.27 2.03 25.28
C LEU A 70 -0.64 3.04 24.31
N GLN A 71 0.67 2.89 24.04
CA GLN A 71 1.37 3.69 23.06
C GLN A 71 1.26 3.05 21.69
N LEU A 72 0.55 3.70 20.77
CA LEU A 72 0.44 3.30 19.37
C LEU A 72 1.41 4.13 18.52
N THR A 73 2.24 3.48 17.71
CA THR A 73 3.18 4.14 16.81
C THR A 73 3.19 3.43 15.46
N PHE A 74 3.18 4.21 14.39
CA PHE A 74 3.10 3.72 13.01
C PHE A 74 4.38 4.02 12.24
N GLY A 75 4.60 3.29 11.16
CA GLY A 75 5.69 3.53 10.23
C GLY A 75 5.29 3.24 8.81
N VAL A 76 6.02 3.82 7.87
CA VAL A 76 5.91 3.50 6.44
C VAL A 76 7.27 3.23 5.84
N GLU A 77 7.31 2.42 4.80
CA GLU A 77 8.47 2.27 3.92
C GLU A 77 8.07 2.56 2.48
N ASN A 78 8.97 3.20 1.75
CA ASN A 78 8.79 3.56 0.34
C ASN A 78 7.52 4.39 0.07
N PHE A 79 7.08 5.15 1.06
CA PHE A 79 5.91 6.04 0.97
C PHE A 79 6.16 7.34 1.75
N GLN A 80 5.50 8.43 1.35
CA GLN A 80 5.63 9.74 2.00
C GLN A 80 4.40 10.07 2.84
N ILE A 81 4.60 10.31 4.13
CA ILE A 81 3.57 10.89 5.00
C ILE A 81 3.67 12.41 4.99
N SER A 82 2.54 13.08 4.95
CA SER A 82 2.43 14.53 4.98
C SER A 82 1.11 14.96 5.60
N ALA A 83 1.11 16.08 6.31
CA ALA A 83 -0.12 16.70 6.77
C ALA A 83 -1.07 17.01 5.60
N VAL A 84 -2.37 16.86 5.84
CA VAL A 84 -3.42 17.26 4.89
C VAL A 84 -3.44 18.77 4.77
N PRO A 85 -3.49 19.36 3.57
CA PRO A 85 -3.65 20.80 3.41
C PRO A 85 -4.97 21.31 4.01
N ASP A 86 -4.97 22.53 4.55
CA ASP A 86 -6.19 23.16 5.09
C ASP A 86 -7.31 23.27 4.04
N GLU A 87 -6.93 23.37 2.77
CA GLU A 87 -7.84 23.38 1.63
C GLU A 87 -7.31 22.48 0.51
N VAL A 88 -8.07 21.45 0.16
CA VAL A 88 -7.74 20.54 -0.95
C VAL A 88 -8.42 21.05 -2.22
N VAL A 89 -7.74 21.92 -2.95
CA VAL A 89 -8.20 22.41 -4.28
C VAL A 89 -8.00 21.35 -5.35
N SER A 90 -6.91 20.58 -5.22
CA SER A 90 -6.60 19.42 -6.07
C SER A 90 -5.81 18.42 -5.22
N PRO A 91 -6.22 17.15 -5.18
CA PRO A 91 -5.46 16.12 -4.46
C PRO A 91 -4.01 16.06 -4.96
N ARG A 92 -3.07 15.93 -4.04
CA ARG A 92 -1.66 15.72 -4.39
C ARG A 92 -1.46 14.27 -4.83
N GLU A 93 -0.58 14.06 -5.79
CA GLU A 93 -0.14 12.71 -6.13
C GLU A 93 1.04 12.32 -5.22
N GLY A 94 0.92 11.16 -4.58
CA GLY A 94 2.00 10.51 -3.85
C GLY A 94 1.96 10.60 -2.33
N PRO A 95 1.76 11.74 -1.64
CA PRO A 95 1.70 11.74 -0.18
C PRO A 95 0.35 11.27 0.35
N GLY A 96 0.35 10.80 1.59
CA GLY A 96 -0.85 10.45 2.34
C GLY A 96 -0.67 10.68 3.83
N HIS A 97 -1.65 10.29 4.62
CA HIS A 97 -1.65 10.43 6.07
C HIS A 97 -2.28 9.21 6.74
N TYR A 98 -1.96 9.02 8.01
CA TYR A 98 -2.44 7.87 8.77
C TYR A 98 -3.90 8.01 9.20
N HIS A 99 -4.57 6.85 9.23
CA HIS A 99 -5.83 6.62 9.90
C HIS A 99 -5.70 5.37 10.76
N LEU A 100 -6.27 5.40 11.96
CA LEU A 100 -6.31 4.26 12.87
C LEU A 100 -7.76 3.82 13.04
N GLY A 101 -8.06 2.60 12.63
CA GLY A 101 -9.32 1.94 12.93
C GLY A 101 -9.23 1.15 14.23
N VAL A 102 -10.21 1.32 15.12
CA VAL A 102 -10.32 0.62 16.39
C VAL A 102 -11.44 -0.40 16.32
N ASN A 103 -11.13 -1.67 16.52
CA ASN A 103 -12.06 -2.80 16.37
C ASN A 103 -12.75 -2.85 15.01
N THR A 104 -12.00 -2.48 13.96
CA THR A 104 -12.44 -2.56 12.57
C THR A 104 -11.33 -3.11 11.67
N GLU A 105 -11.69 -3.54 10.49
CA GLU A 105 -10.79 -4.06 9.46
C GLU A 105 -10.36 -2.96 8.51
N CYS A 106 -9.31 -3.23 7.72
CA CYS A 106 -8.92 -2.37 6.59
C CYS A 106 -10.07 -2.22 5.59
N LEU A 107 -10.27 -1.01 5.10
CA LEU A 107 -11.19 -0.74 4.00
C LEU A 107 -10.56 -1.14 2.66
N PRO A 108 -11.36 -1.56 1.68
CA PRO A 108 -10.91 -1.80 0.32
C PRO A 108 -10.23 -0.57 -0.29
N ALA A 109 -9.28 -0.81 -1.23
CA ALA A 109 -8.59 0.26 -1.93
C ALA A 109 -9.57 1.19 -2.68
N GLY A 110 -9.34 2.50 -2.59
CA GLY A 110 -10.16 3.54 -3.21
C GLY A 110 -11.41 3.95 -2.44
N GLU A 111 -11.74 3.27 -1.34
CA GLU A 111 -12.85 3.69 -0.47
C GLU A 111 -12.44 4.89 0.40
N ILE A 112 -13.41 5.73 0.73
CA ILE A 112 -13.20 6.88 1.61
C ILE A 112 -13.23 6.41 3.06
N ILE A 113 -12.17 6.70 3.83
CA ILE A 113 -12.11 6.45 5.26
C ILE A 113 -13.03 7.44 5.96
N PRO A 114 -14.01 6.99 6.77
CA PRO A 114 -14.92 7.90 7.45
C PRO A 114 -14.21 8.80 8.47
N ALA A 115 -14.60 10.07 8.51
CA ALA A 115 -14.15 11.02 9.55
C ALA A 115 -14.97 10.87 10.85
N ALA A 116 -15.20 9.62 11.28
CA ALA A 116 -15.99 9.26 12.45
C ALA A 116 -15.60 7.88 12.95
N ASP A 117 -15.99 7.56 14.20
CA ASP A 117 -15.80 6.21 14.74
C ASP A 117 -16.22 5.13 13.74
N PRO A 118 -15.45 4.05 13.65
CA PRO A 118 -14.33 3.68 14.50
C PRO A 118 -12.94 4.20 14.05
N TRP A 119 -12.87 5.17 13.16
CA TRP A 119 -11.64 5.71 12.58
C TRP A 119 -11.16 6.98 13.27
N ILE A 120 -9.86 7.05 13.57
CA ILE A 120 -9.15 8.21 14.09
C ILE A 120 -8.26 8.75 12.98
N HIS A 121 -8.30 10.06 12.76
CA HIS A 121 -7.63 10.75 11.67
C HIS A 121 -6.37 11.49 12.15
N PHE A 122 -5.24 11.28 11.48
CA PHE A 122 -3.94 11.91 11.77
C PHE A 122 -3.58 12.94 10.68
N GLY A 123 -4.49 13.90 10.49
CA GLY A 123 -4.38 14.91 9.43
C GLY A 123 -3.23 15.90 9.58
N ASP A 124 -2.59 15.94 10.75
CA ASP A 124 -1.38 16.72 11.00
C ASP A 124 -0.09 15.99 10.57
N GLY A 125 -0.20 14.73 10.13
CA GLY A 125 0.92 13.90 9.73
C GLY A 125 1.66 13.24 10.90
N SER A 126 1.11 13.28 12.12
CA SER A 126 1.66 12.54 13.26
C SER A 126 1.57 11.03 13.03
N ASP A 127 2.48 10.29 13.65
CA ASP A 127 2.72 8.86 13.46
C ASP A 127 2.34 8.00 14.66
N GLY A 128 1.52 8.52 15.58
CA GLY A 128 1.12 7.76 16.75
C GLY A 128 0.29 8.54 17.75
N MET A 129 -0.19 7.83 18.77
CA MET A 129 -0.96 8.38 19.88
C MET A 129 -0.88 7.49 21.11
N GLU A 130 -1.31 8.04 22.25
CA GLU A 130 -1.61 7.28 23.47
C GLU A 130 -3.11 7.05 23.59
N MET A 131 -3.50 5.84 24.00
CA MET A 131 -4.89 5.48 24.19
C MET A 131 -5.09 4.75 25.53
N GLN A 132 -5.96 5.29 26.38
CA GLN A 132 -6.40 4.59 27.60
C GLN A 132 -7.51 3.60 27.24
N LEU A 133 -7.29 2.31 27.52
CA LEU A 133 -8.19 1.24 27.18
C LEU A 133 -8.60 0.45 28.42
N GLU A 134 -9.80 -0.09 28.41
CA GLU A 134 -10.28 -1.06 29.40
C GLU A 134 -9.78 -2.48 29.07
N GLY A 135 -9.93 -3.42 30.01
CA GLY A 135 -9.58 -4.83 29.77
C GLY A 135 -10.38 -5.42 28.62
N GLY A 136 -9.70 -6.10 27.72
CA GLY A 136 -10.31 -6.71 26.54
C GLY A 136 -9.36 -6.91 25.38
N GLU A 137 -9.85 -7.58 24.34
CA GLU A 137 -9.14 -7.75 23.08
C GLU A 137 -9.49 -6.61 22.13
N TYR A 138 -8.47 -6.02 21.50
CA TYR A 138 -8.58 -4.93 20.55
C TYR A 138 -7.91 -5.27 19.24
N ARG A 139 -8.61 -5.02 18.15
CA ARG A 139 -8.06 -5.02 16.80
C ARG A 139 -7.77 -3.59 16.39
N PHE A 140 -6.57 -3.31 15.98
CA PHE A 140 -6.17 -2.04 15.39
C PHE A 140 -5.80 -2.22 13.93
N SER A 141 -6.32 -1.35 13.05
CA SER A 141 -5.96 -1.30 11.65
C SER A 141 -5.38 0.07 11.33
N VAL A 142 -4.09 0.14 10.96
CA VAL A 142 -3.49 1.37 10.45
C VAL A 142 -3.60 1.39 8.93
N GLN A 143 -4.16 2.44 8.36
CA GLN A 143 -4.38 2.57 6.93
C GLN A 143 -4.03 3.98 6.45
N ILE A 144 -3.46 4.09 5.25
CA ILE A 144 -3.12 5.38 4.65
C ILE A 144 -4.26 5.84 3.74
N GLY A 145 -4.67 7.09 3.94
CA GLY A 145 -5.54 7.83 3.03
C GLY A 145 -4.78 8.93 2.29
N ASP A 146 -5.19 9.22 1.06
CA ASP A 146 -4.75 10.39 0.30
C ASP A 146 -5.39 11.70 0.83
N ASP A 147 -5.20 12.83 0.16
CA ASP A 147 -5.77 14.13 0.55
C ASP A 147 -7.31 14.13 0.56
N GLU A 148 -7.98 13.22 -0.14
CA GLU A 148 -9.43 13.02 -0.12
C GLU A 148 -9.86 11.89 0.84
N HIS A 149 -8.93 11.37 1.65
CA HIS A 149 -9.13 10.25 2.58
C HIS A 149 -9.45 8.93 1.87
N ARG A 150 -9.08 8.78 0.59
CA ARG A 150 -9.22 7.53 -0.13
C ARG A 150 -8.10 6.59 0.22
N THR A 151 -8.44 5.36 0.55
CA THR A 151 -7.48 4.31 0.85
C THR A 151 -6.58 4.00 -0.34
N ILE A 152 -5.30 3.79 -0.06
CA ILE A 152 -4.29 3.44 -1.06
C ILE A 152 -4.02 1.94 -1.00
N GLU A 153 -3.99 1.29 -2.15
CA GLU A 153 -3.76 -0.16 -2.27
C GLU A 153 -2.43 -0.58 -1.61
N GLY A 154 -2.49 -1.66 -0.81
CA GLY A 154 -1.32 -2.20 -0.12
C GLY A 154 -0.87 -1.41 1.10
N LEU A 155 -1.50 -0.28 1.43
CA LEU A 155 -1.14 0.56 2.58
C LEU A 155 -2.13 0.39 3.73
N CYS A 156 -2.23 -0.83 4.22
CA CYS A 156 -2.92 -1.17 5.46
C CYS A 156 -2.19 -2.30 6.20
N ASP A 157 -2.18 -2.21 7.53
CA ASP A 157 -1.68 -3.25 8.44
C ASP A 157 -2.64 -3.40 9.62
N THR A 158 -2.70 -4.59 10.21
CA THR A 158 -3.61 -4.90 11.31
C THR A 158 -2.88 -5.70 12.37
N ILE A 159 -3.10 -5.32 13.64
CA ILE A 159 -2.65 -6.06 14.82
C ILE A 159 -3.80 -6.34 15.76
N VAL A 160 -3.66 -7.35 16.58
CA VAL A 160 -4.55 -7.66 17.70
C VAL A 160 -3.74 -7.63 18.99
N ILE A 161 -4.21 -6.92 19.99
CA ILE A 161 -3.60 -6.88 21.31
C ILE A 161 -4.63 -7.19 22.38
N ARG A 162 -4.15 -7.55 23.57
CA ARG A 162 -5.02 -7.77 24.74
C ARG A 162 -4.62 -6.82 25.85
N MET A 163 -5.61 -6.14 26.42
CA MET A 163 -5.46 -5.33 27.61
C MET A 163 -5.90 -6.16 28.82
N GLU A 164 -5.04 -6.29 29.83
CA GLU A 164 -5.29 -7.11 31.03
C GLU A 164 -5.02 -6.33 32.30
N ASP A 165 -5.87 -6.54 33.32
CA ASP A 165 -5.69 -5.93 34.62
C ASP A 165 -4.59 -6.65 35.41
N GLY A 166 -3.64 -5.91 35.98
CA GLY A 166 -2.70 -6.41 36.97
C GLY A 166 -1.60 -7.35 36.44
N ILE A 167 -1.16 -7.19 35.19
CA ILE A 167 0.02 -7.90 34.64
C ILE A 167 1.32 -7.14 34.88
#